data_c21efcb06204a24a0257a93db8a7e4b0
#
_entry.id   c21efcb06204a24a0257a93db8a7e4b0
#
_cell.length_a   1.000
_cell.length_b   1.000
_cell.length_c   1.000
_cell.angle_alpha   90.00
_cell.angle_beta   90.00
_cell.angle_gamma   90.00
#
_symmetry.space_group_name_H-M   'P 1'
#
loop_
_entity.id
_entity.type
_entity.pdbx_description
1 polymer ?
#
loop_
_entity_poly.entity_id
_entity_poly.type
_entity_poly.pdbx_seq_one_letter_code
_entity_poly.pdbx_strand_id
1 'polypeptide(L)'
;MSKLKFSWWKMPCALVALGAATAVAAPAQQTQGTPTFTVVHTFTDSPDGATPGGGLVYCAASNLCGTTVGGGLLDQGTVYEIDKTGAERVLYSFRGGNDGDIPVGVLTVDPAGNIYGATVGGGSKSPDVCDGYGCGTVFELDESGKETVLHAFETGRDRDGSEPEAGLVRDGAGNLYGTTVLGGSFFGAVFRIDAAGQETLLRSFNGTTDGAYPGAALIRDAAGSLYGTTTGALGLESVMRAAGRDGSAEYGTVFKLTATGQEIVLHTFTGTPDGAFPIARLVRDQAGNLYGTTEEGGTGSCGTVFEVTPTGNETVLYNFTCTPDGAYPYAGLVRDSAGNLYGTTHSGGAYGQGAVFELSPNGTERVLYSFTGGEDGADPRADLLLDPAGNLYGTTYFGGNLSLCPAFGESGCGVVFKLTLR
;
A
#
# COMPACT_ATOMS: atom_id res chain seq x y z
N MET A 1 -34.39 -1.16 -4.86
CA MET A 1 -33.00 -1.58 -5.06
C MET A 1 -32.14 -0.54 -4.39
N SER A 2 -31.65 -0.84 -3.18
CA SER A 2 -30.94 0.10 -2.32
C SER A 2 -29.47 0.10 -2.72
N LYS A 3 -28.94 1.29 -3.00
CA LYS A 3 -27.52 1.52 -3.30
C LYS A 3 -26.71 1.22 -2.03
N LEU A 4 -25.97 0.15 -2.00
CA LEU A 4 -24.89 -0.06 -1.04
C LEU A 4 -23.73 0.87 -1.42
N LYS A 5 -23.69 2.04 -0.78
CA LYS A 5 -22.49 2.87 -0.78
C LYS A 5 -21.50 2.20 0.15
N PHE A 6 -20.41 1.66 -0.36
CA PHE A 6 -19.26 1.31 0.44
C PHE A 6 -18.68 2.62 0.98
N SER A 7 -19.00 2.90 2.23
CA SER A 7 -18.42 4.00 2.98
C SER A 7 -17.44 3.39 3.97
N TRP A 8 -16.18 3.44 3.66
CA TRP A 8 -15.06 3.03 4.51
C TRP A 8 -14.81 4.00 5.69
N TRP A 9 -15.81 4.82 6.04
CA TRP A 9 -15.64 5.90 7.01
C TRP A 9 -16.64 5.79 8.16
N LYS A 10 -16.08 5.68 9.37
CA LYS A 10 -16.62 5.87 10.72
C LYS A 10 -16.86 4.61 11.53
N MET A 11 -15.82 4.21 12.30
CA MET A 11 -16.04 3.60 13.61
C MET A 11 -15.65 4.60 14.71
N PRO A 12 -16.43 4.76 15.76
CA PRO A 12 -16.14 5.70 16.85
C PRO A 12 -15.12 5.11 17.83
N CYS A 13 -14.10 5.89 18.20
CA CYS A 13 -13.21 5.60 19.32
C CYS A 13 -14.01 5.41 20.62
N ALA A 14 -13.89 4.25 21.24
CA ALA A 14 -14.35 4.01 22.59
C ALA A 14 -13.28 4.50 23.59
N LEU A 15 -13.64 5.47 24.43
CA LEU A 15 -12.82 5.92 25.56
C LEU A 15 -12.62 4.78 26.57
N VAL A 16 -11.38 4.39 26.83
CA VAL A 16 -11.01 3.50 27.94
C VAL A 16 -10.25 4.30 28.99
N ALA A 17 -10.68 4.15 30.23
CA ALA A 17 -10.23 4.88 31.41
C ALA A 17 -8.79 4.49 31.86
N LEU A 18 -8.02 5.50 32.37
CA LEU A 18 -6.69 5.37 32.94
C LEU A 18 -6.66 4.43 34.16
N GLY A 19 -5.79 3.43 34.09
CA GLY A 19 -5.25 2.72 35.27
C GLY A 19 -3.76 2.98 35.40
N ALA A 20 -3.31 3.46 36.56
CA ALA A 20 -1.92 3.76 36.83
C ALA A 20 -1.07 2.48 36.94
N ALA A 21 -0.03 2.32 36.14
CA ALA A 21 0.97 1.26 36.26
C ALA A 21 2.35 1.84 36.61
N THR A 22 3.02 1.19 37.54
CA THR A 22 4.34 1.53 38.06
C THR A 22 5.45 1.29 37.03
N ALA A 23 6.30 2.29 36.83
CA ALA A 23 7.40 2.23 35.86
C ALA A 23 8.53 1.29 36.37
N VAL A 24 8.87 0.31 35.53
CA VAL A 24 10.13 -0.44 35.63
C VAL A 24 11.12 0.23 34.66
N ALA A 25 12.28 0.62 35.19
CA ALA A 25 13.33 1.30 34.45
C ALA A 25 13.89 0.37 33.33
N ALA A 26 13.84 0.85 32.09
CA ALA A 26 14.43 0.19 30.91
C ALA A 26 15.98 0.37 30.93
N PRO A 27 16.76 -0.59 30.37
CA PRO A 27 18.21 -0.45 30.25
C PRO A 27 18.56 0.69 29.27
N ALA A 28 19.69 1.37 29.57
CA ALA A 28 20.16 2.53 28.82
C ALA A 28 20.36 2.22 27.33
N GLN A 29 19.51 2.80 26.51
CA GLN A 29 19.68 2.82 25.05
C GLN A 29 20.87 3.72 24.69
N GLN A 30 21.71 3.24 23.76
CA GLN A 30 22.68 4.10 23.09
C GLN A 30 21.94 5.30 22.50
N THR A 31 22.44 6.51 22.75
CA THR A 31 21.89 7.75 22.20
C THR A 31 22.10 7.81 20.70
N GLN A 32 21.28 7.11 19.93
CA GLN A 32 21.09 7.47 18.53
C GLN A 32 20.45 8.86 18.51
N GLY A 33 20.99 9.75 17.68
CA GLY A 33 20.48 11.11 17.57
C GLY A 33 18.98 11.11 17.23
N THR A 34 18.28 12.15 17.66
CA THR A 34 16.88 12.33 17.31
C THR A 34 16.76 12.50 15.79
N PRO A 35 15.92 11.72 15.10
CA PRO A 35 15.68 11.90 13.67
C PRO A 35 15.22 13.33 13.36
N THR A 36 15.63 13.86 12.20
CA THR A 36 15.19 15.18 11.76
C THR A 36 14.11 15.02 10.69
N PHE A 37 12.91 15.50 10.98
CA PHE A 37 11.78 15.53 10.06
C PHE A 37 11.79 16.80 9.21
N THR A 38 11.44 16.69 7.93
CA THR A 38 11.33 17.79 6.99
C THR A 38 10.17 17.52 6.03
N VAL A 39 9.26 18.48 5.86
CA VAL A 39 8.30 18.48 4.75
C VAL A 39 9.05 18.86 3.48
N VAL A 40 9.01 18.00 2.49
CA VAL A 40 9.65 18.21 1.17
C VAL A 40 8.71 18.94 0.24
N HIS A 41 7.42 18.57 0.24
CA HIS A 41 6.37 19.19 -0.57
C HIS A 41 5.03 19.11 0.16
N THR A 42 4.19 20.13 -0.03
CA THR A 42 2.80 20.15 0.47
C THR A 42 1.86 20.31 -0.71
N PHE A 43 0.99 19.33 -0.91
CA PHE A 43 0.03 19.35 -2.01
C PHE A 43 -1.06 20.41 -1.80
N THR A 44 -1.58 20.94 -2.92
CA THR A 44 -2.52 22.06 -2.92
C THR A 44 -3.82 21.78 -3.71
N ASP A 45 -4.06 20.52 -4.11
CA ASP A 45 -5.19 20.02 -4.88
C ASP A 45 -4.99 20.25 -6.40
N SER A 46 -5.56 21.27 -6.96
CA SER A 46 -5.38 21.60 -8.37
C SER A 46 -4.40 22.77 -8.52
N PRO A 47 -3.38 22.67 -9.40
CA PRO A 47 -3.18 21.60 -10.38
C PRO A 47 -2.24 20.46 -9.93
N ASP A 48 -1.58 20.51 -8.77
CA ASP A 48 -0.46 19.63 -8.40
C ASP A 48 -0.89 18.26 -7.87
N GLY A 49 -2.05 18.13 -7.29
CA GLY A 49 -2.58 16.89 -6.79
C GLY A 49 -3.02 16.93 -5.33
N ALA A 50 -3.69 15.87 -4.89
CA ALA A 50 -4.16 15.73 -3.52
C ALA A 50 -4.15 14.26 -3.10
N THR A 51 -4.01 14.04 -1.80
CA THR A 51 -4.07 12.70 -1.20
C THR A 51 -3.09 11.72 -1.85
N PRO A 52 -1.76 11.91 -1.69
CA PRO A 52 -0.77 11.01 -2.26
C PRO A 52 -0.91 9.62 -1.63
N GLY A 53 -1.48 8.68 -2.40
CA GLY A 53 -1.79 7.32 -1.95
C GLY A 53 -0.72 6.29 -2.31
N GLY A 54 0.16 6.60 -3.25
CA GLY A 54 1.25 5.72 -3.67
C GLY A 54 2.57 6.00 -2.95
N GLY A 55 3.39 4.95 -2.78
CA GLY A 55 4.76 5.09 -2.29
C GLY A 55 5.66 5.76 -3.33
N LEU A 56 6.75 6.36 -2.85
CA LEU A 56 7.71 7.06 -3.68
C LEU A 56 8.70 6.11 -4.34
N VAL A 57 9.14 6.46 -5.55
CA VAL A 57 10.26 5.80 -6.23
C VAL A 57 11.25 6.84 -6.76
N TYR A 58 12.49 6.42 -6.98
CA TYR A 58 13.41 7.22 -7.76
C TYR A 58 13.08 7.11 -9.25
N CYS A 59 12.93 8.27 -9.90
CA CYS A 59 12.80 8.39 -11.34
C CYS A 59 14.00 9.14 -11.95
N ALA A 60 13.84 9.86 -13.07
CA ALA A 60 14.93 10.54 -13.75
C ALA A 60 15.77 11.42 -12.81
N ALA A 61 17.09 11.45 -13.02
CA ALA A 61 18.04 12.26 -12.26
C ALA A 61 18.02 12.07 -10.72
N SER A 62 17.50 10.93 -10.23
CA SER A 62 17.28 10.64 -8.81
C SER A 62 16.26 11.59 -8.14
N ASN A 63 15.30 12.09 -8.89
CA ASN A 63 14.13 12.77 -8.38
C ASN A 63 13.15 11.75 -7.79
N LEU A 64 12.22 12.21 -6.96
CA LEU A 64 11.17 11.38 -6.38
C LEU A 64 9.94 11.44 -7.27
N CYS A 65 9.40 10.28 -7.66
CA CYS A 65 8.12 10.20 -8.36
C CYS A 65 7.09 9.46 -7.50
N GLY A 66 5.84 9.87 -7.63
CA GLY A 66 4.70 9.28 -6.95
C GLY A 66 3.38 9.59 -7.64
N THR A 67 2.29 9.17 -7.03
CA THR A 67 0.93 9.40 -7.50
C THR A 67 0.09 10.10 -6.44
N THR A 68 -0.88 10.90 -6.87
CA THR A 68 -1.96 11.41 -6.02
C THR A 68 -3.29 10.83 -6.48
N VAL A 69 -4.14 10.47 -5.51
CA VAL A 69 -5.46 9.86 -5.77
C VAL A 69 -6.44 10.88 -6.35
N GLY A 70 -6.36 12.12 -5.86
CA GLY A 70 -7.19 13.25 -6.28
C GLY A 70 -6.35 14.42 -6.76
N GLY A 71 -7.02 15.55 -7.02
CA GLY A 71 -6.42 16.76 -7.56
C GLY A 71 -6.01 16.63 -9.02
N GLY A 72 -5.08 17.49 -9.46
CA GLY A 72 -4.75 17.63 -10.86
C GLY A 72 -5.80 18.45 -11.62
N LEU A 73 -5.78 18.40 -12.97
CA LEU A 73 -6.63 19.27 -13.80
C LEU A 73 -8.13 18.92 -13.74
N LEU A 74 -8.48 17.68 -13.51
CA LEU A 74 -9.87 17.17 -13.53
C LEU A 74 -10.23 16.39 -12.26
N ASP A 75 -9.45 16.53 -11.20
CA ASP A 75 -9.63 15.85 -9.91
C ASP A 75 -9.70 14.32 -10.04
N GLN A 76 -8.87 13.77 -10.93
CA GLN A 76 -8.77 12.33 -11.20
C GLN A 76 -7.39 11.78 -10.82
N GLY A 77 -6.59 12.58 -10.12
CA GLY A 77 -5.25 12.24 -9.68
C GLY A 77 -4.14 12.56 -10.69
N THR A 78 -2.91 12.43 -10.22
CA THR A 78 -1.70 12.79 -10.98
C THR A 78 -0.59 11.74 -10.85
N VAL A 79 0.34 11.78 -11.81
CA VAL A 79 1.73 11.33 -11.62
C VAL A 79 2.58 12.59 -11.47
N TYR A 80 3.35 12.68 -10.40
CA TYR A 80 4.19 13.84 -10.11
C TYR A 80 5.67 13.46 -9.94
N GLU A 81 6.52 14.45 -10.07
CA GLU A 81 7.95 14.39 -9.81
C GLU A 81 8.36 15.50 -8.85
N ILE A 82 9.20 15.21 -7.88
CA ILE A 82 9.80 16.20 -6.97
C ILE A 82 11.32 16.16 -7.15
N ASP A 83 11.91 17.29 -7.49
CA ASP A 83 13.34 17.41 -7.65
C ASP A 83 14.08 17.52 -6.29
N LYS A 84 15.41 17.56 -6.35
CA LYS A 84 16.28 17.65 -5.16
C LYS A 84 16.13 18.95 -4.38
N THR A 85 15.48 19.98 -4.96
CA THR A 85 15.18 21.26 -4.28
C THR A 85 13.84 21.25 -3.58
N GLY A 86 13.02 20.20 -3.78
CA GLY A 86 11.65 20.10 -3.32
C GLY A 86 10.62 20.70 -4.28
N ALA A 87 11.07 21.13 -5.48
CA ALA A 87 10.14 21.63 -6.49
C ALA A 87 9.37 20.47 -7.14
N GLU A 88 8.05 20.56 -7.09
CA GLU A 88 7.13 19.61 -7.70
C GLU A 88 6.87 19.97 -9.17
N ARG A 89 6.62 18.92 -9.96
CA ARG A 89 6.15 19.00 -11.35
C ARG A 89 5.17 17.88 -11.63
N VAL A 90 3.96 18.19 -12.06
CA VAL A 90 3.02 17.21 -12.59
C VAL A 90 3.57 16.66 -13.91
N LEU A 91 3.81 15.35 -13.95
CA LEU A 91 4.20 14.64 -15.17
C LEU A 91 2.97 14.30 -16.01
N TYR A 92 1.88 13.90 -15.34
CA TYR A 92 0.62 13.56 -15.98
C TYR A 92 -0.55 13.84 -15.04
N SER A 93 -1.66 14.32 -15.60
CA SER A 93 -2.92 14.54 -14.89
C SER A 93 -4.01 13.68 -15.55
N PHE A 94 -4.54 12.72 -14.82
CA PHE A 94 -5.57 11.80 -15.32
C PHE A 94 -6.88 12.55 -15.60
N ARG A 95 -7.65 12.00 -16.56
CA ARG A 95 -8.88 12.64 -17.08
C ARG A 95 -10.12 11.80 -16.82
N GLY A 96 -9.96 10.61 -16.25
CA GLY A 96 -11.03 9.65 -16.09
C GLY A 96 -11.45 9.00 -17.42
N GLY A 97 -12.50 8.21 -17.39
CA GLY A 97 -12.96 7.48 -18.58
C GLY A 97 -11.91 6.52 -19.11
N ASN A 98 -11.57 6.59 -20.38
CA ASN A 98 -10.60 5.64 -20.97
C ASN A 98 -9.16 5.83 -20.50
N ASP A 99 -8.86 6.97 -19.93
CA ASP A 99 -7.53 7.40 -19.48
C ASP A 99 -7.15 6.77 -18.13
N GLY A 100 -8.13 6.39 -17.33
CA GLY A 100 -7.97 5.97 -15.95
C GLY A 100 -8.22 7.11 -14.96
N ASP A 101 -8.49 6.74 -13.72
CA ASP A 101 -8.61 7.64 -12.57
C ASP A 101 -8.17 6.93 -11.29
N ILE A 102 -7.92 7.70 -10.23
CA ILE A 102 -7.49 7.17 -8.93
C ILE A 102 -6.20 6.34 -9.08
N PRO A 103 -5.06 6.92 -9.54
CA PRO A 103 -3.81 6.20 -9.60
C PRO A 103 -3.31 5.92 -8.18
N VAL A 104 -2.98 4.66 -7.91
CA VAL A 104 -2.57 4.16 -6.60
C VAL A 104 -1.33 3.26 -6.71
N GLY A 105 -0.81 2.87 -5.56
CA GLY A 105 0.34 1.98 -5.48
C GLY A 105 1.67 2.63 -5.87
N VAL A 106 2.72 1.88 -5.67
CA VAL A 106 4.10 2.31 -5.97
C VAL A 106 4.35 2.21 -7.46
N LEU A 107 4.85 3.28 -8.07
CA LEU A 107 5.25 3.29 -9.48
C LEU A 107 6.43 2.35 -9.75
N THR A 108 6.53 1.86 -10.97
CA THR A 108 7.70 1.11 -11.46
C THR A 108 8.38 1.90 -12.57
N VAL A 109 9.71 2.05 -12.49
CA VAL A 109 10.49 2.79 -13.47
C VAL A 109 11.43 1.83 -14.18
N ASP A 110 11.48 1.90 -15.50
CA ASP A 110 12.40 1.09 -16.29
C ASP A 110 13.76 1.80 -16.52
N PRO A 111 14.77 1.09 -17.04
CA PRO A 111 16.08 1.69 -17.30
C PRO A 111 16.08 2.80 -18.36
N ALA A 112 15.04 2.90 -19.19
CA ALA A 112 14.85 3.98 -20.16
C ALA A 112 14.19 5.22 -19.56
N GLY A 113 13.69 5.13 -18.30
CA GLY A 113 13.01 6.23 -17.62
C GLY A 113 11.49 6.21 -17.78
N ASN A 114 10.93 5.23 -18.48
CA ASN A 114 9.48 5.09 -18.57
C ASN A 114 8.90 4.68 -17.20
N ILE A 115 7.76 5.23 -16.86
CA ILE A 115 7.06 5.04 -15.59
C ILE A 115 5.81 4.18 -15.85
N TYR A 116 5.63 3.14 -15.03
CA TYR A 116 4.47 2.25 -15.11
C TYR A 116 3.68 2.30 -13.81
N GLY A 117 2.37 2.27 -13.91
CA GLY A 117 1.47 2.26 -12.76
C GLY A 117 0.10 1.69 -13.11
N ALA A 118 -0.78 1.72 -12.13
CA ALA A 118 -2.17 1.31 -12.28
C ALA A 118 -3.12 2.39 -11.77
N THR A 119 -4.35 2.37 -12.27
CA THR A 119 -5.46 3.21 -11.79
C THR A 119 -6.60 2.30 -11.35
N VAL A 120 -7.24 2.62 -10.22
CA VAL A 120 -8.37 1.83 -9.69
C VAL A 120 -9.59 1.92 -10.58
N GLY A 121 -9.85 3.10 -11.12
CA GLY A 121 -10.99 3.36 -12.00
C GLY A 121 -10.58 3.73 -13.41
N GLY A 122 -11.57 4.00 -14.25
CA GLY A 122 -11.42 4.28 -15.68
C GLY A 122 -11.20 3.03 -16.53
N GLY A 123 -10.76 3.22 -17.79
CA GLY A 123 -10.49 2.15 -18.74
C GLY A 123 -11.73 1.69 -19.52
N SER A 124 -12.86 1.47 -18.88
CA SER A 124 -14.08 1.01 -19.53
C SER A 124 -14.99 2.16 -19.95
N LYS A 125 -15.61 2.01 -21.12
CA LYS A 125 -16.63 2.95 -21.64
C LYS A 125 -18.05 2.61 -21.19
N SER A 126 -18.27 1.47 -20.56
CA SER A 126 -19.60 1.01 -20.19
C SER A 126 -20.02 1.58 -18.83
N PRO A 127 -21.11 2.36 -18.75
CA PRO A 127 -21.60 2.89 -17.48
C PRO A 127 -22.12 1.80 -16.52
N ASP A 128 -22.30 0.58 -17.01
CA ASP A 128 -22.83 -0.54 -16.23
C ASP A 128 -21.73 -1.43 -15.65
N VAL A 129 -20.45 -1.05 -15.86
CA VAL A 129 -19.28 -1.85 -15.54
C VAL A 129 -18.57 -1.21 -14.34
N CYS A 130 -18.21 -2.00 -13.34
CA CYS A 130 -17.53 -1.54 -12.10
C CYS A 130 -18.20 -0.30 -11.49
N ASP A 131 -19.51 -0.39 -11.22
CA ASP A 131 -20.34 0.66 -10.62
C ASP A 131 -20.31 2.04 -11.33
N GLY A 132 -19.92 2.06 -12.62
CA GLY A 132 -19.87 3.26 -13.45
C GLY A 132 -18.58 4.08 -13.34
N TYR A 133 -17.59 3.63 -12.56
CA TYR A 133 -16.26 4.27 -12.43
C TYR A 133 -15.22 3.65 -13.37
N GLY A 134 -15.53 2.55 -14.05
CA GLY A 134 -14.57 1.72 -14.79
C GLY A 134 -13.87 0.72 -13.89
N CYS A 135 -13.12 -0.19 -14.50
CA CYS A 135 -12.50 -1.31 -13.78
C CYS A 135 -11.01 -1.13 -13.56
N GLY A 136 -10.48 0.02 -13.95
CA GLY A 136 -9.06 0.36 -13.81
C GLY A 136 -8.23 0.10 -15.05
N THR A 137 -7.02 0.63 -15.04
CA THR A 137 -6.05 0.51 -16.13
C THR A 137 -4.66 0.16 -15.61
N VAL A 138 -3.83 -0.36 -16.52
CA VAL A 138 -2.37 -0.33 -16.39
C VAL A 138 -1.86 0.61 -17.46
N PHE A 139 -1.02 1.57 -17.06
CA PHE A 139 -0.49 2.62 -17.93
C PHE A 139 1.04 2.64 -17.98
N GLU A 140 1.55 3.20 -19.06
CA GLU A 140 2.93 3.63 -19.24
C GLU A 140 2.95 5.14 -19.47
N LEU A 141 3.84 5.83 -18.80
CA LEU A 141 4.18 7.23 -19.03
C LEU A 141 5.62 7.28 -19.56
N ASP A 142 5.81 7.68 -20.81
CA ASP A 142 7.15 7.77 -21.40
C ASP A 142 7.90 9.03 -20.93
N GLU A 143 9.20 9.12 -21.22
CA GLU A 143 10.06 10.26 -20.85
C GLU A 143 9.55 11.61 -21.40
N SER A 144 8.71 11.61 -22.46
CA SER A 144 8.13 12.83 -23.01
C SER A 144 6.88 13.29 -22.24
N GLY A 145 6.39 12.50 -21.29
CA GLY A 145 5.14 12.72 -20.55
C GLY A 145 3.91 12.26 -21.33
N LYS A 146 4.08 11.43 -22.37
CA LYS A 146 2.96 10.83 -23.06
C LYS A 146 2.49 9.58 -22.32
N GLU A 147 1.23 9.59 -21.93
CA GLU A 147 0.56 8.42 -21.36
C GLU A 147 0.08 7.46 -22.46
N THR A 148 0.13 6.16 -22.16
CA THR A 148 -0.39 5.07 -22.96
C THR A 148 -1.03 4.04 -22.06
N VAL A 149 -2.33 3.78 -22.21
CA VAL A 149 -3.00 2.66 -21.57
C VAL A 149 -2.51 1.36 -22.19
N LEU A 150 -1.77 0.55 -21.41
CA LEU A 150 -1.28 -0.75 -21.84
C LEU A 150 -2.38 -1.81 -21.77
N HIS A 151 -3.23 -1.71 -20.75
CA HIS A 151 -4.38 -2.59 -20.54
C HIS A 151 -5.48 -1.83 -19.80
N ALA A 152 -6.71 -2.02 -20.25
CA ALA A 152 -7.91 -1.56 -19.58
C ALA A 152 -8.71 -2.78 -19.14
N PHE A 153 -8.93 -2.92 -17.84
CA PHE A 153 -9.69 -4.03 -17.29
C PHE A 153 -11.15 -3.93 -17.70
N GLU A 154 -11.73 -5.05 -18.10
CA GLU A 154 -13.12 -5.13 -18.55
C GLU A 154 -13.88 -6.12 -17.65
N THR A 155 -15.10 -5.80 -17.29
CA THR A 155 -15.92 -6.73 -16.53
C THR A 155 -16.42 -7.89 -17.37
N GLY A 156 -15.89 -9.00 -17.09
CA GLY A 156 -16.57 -10.25 -17.27
C GLY A 156 -16.20 -11.09 -16.05
N ARG A 157 -17.17 -11.55 -15.33
CA ARG A 157 -17.02 -12.23 -14.03
C ARG A 157 -16.01 -13.38 -13.98
N ASP A 158 -15.42 -13.78 -15.12
CA ASP A 158 -14.61 -14.99 -15.25
C ASP A 158 -13.31 -14.81 -16.05
N ARG A 159 -12.87 -13.61 -16.46
CA ARG A 159 -11.78 -13.48 -17.44
C ARG A 159 -10.71 -12.47 -17.14
N ASP A 160 -11.05 -11.40 -16.50
CA ASP A 160 -10.16 -10.27 -16.25
C ASP A 160 -10.22 -9.88 -14.79
N GLY A 161 -9.33 -9.05 -14.33
CA GLY A 161 -9.40 -8.47 -13.01
C GLY A 161 -10.20 -7.17 -13.03
N SER A 162 -10.36 -6.57 -11.86
CA SER A 162 -10.80 -5.18 -11.71
C SER A 162 -10.25 -4.58 -10.43
N GLU A 163 -10.16 -3.25 -10.41
CA GLU A 163 -9.63 -2.51 -9.28
C GLU A 163 -8.20 -2.93 -8.94
N PRO A 164 -7.21 -2.66 -9.82
CA PRO A 164 -5.81 -2.84 -9.51
C PRO A 164 -5.36 -1.75 -8.53
N GLU A 165 -5.35 -2.08 -7.24
CA GLU A 165 -5.01 -1.13 -6.15
C GLU A 165 -3.53 -1.10 -5.81
N ALA A 166 -2.72 -1.94 -6.43
CA ALA A 166 -1.33 -2.13 -6.07
C ALA A 166 -0.35 -1.66 -7.13
N GLY A 167 0.89 -1.41 -6.71
CA GLY A 167 2.00 -1.18 -7.61
C GLY A 167 2.37 -2.42 -8.43
N LEU A 168 3.02 -2.19 -9.57
CA LEU A 168 3.45 -3.24 -10.48
C LEU A 168 4.87 -3.69 -10.20
N VAL A 169 5.17 -4.95 -10.51
CA VAL A 169 6.53 -5.48 -10.56
C VAL A 169 6.91 -5.80 -12.00
N ARG A 170 8.07 -5.32 -12.46
CA ARG A 170 8.56 -5.51 -13.83
C ARG A 170 9.72 -6.52 -13.88
N ASP A 171 9.71 -7.42 -14.84
CA ASP A 171 10.85 -8.31 -15.07
C ASP A 171 11.82 -7.79 -16.14
N GLY A 172 12.96 -8.48 -16.30
CA GLY A 172 13.98 -8.09 -17.29
C GLY A 172 13.56 -8.24 -18.76
N ALA A 173 12.45 -8.92 -19.05
CA ALA A 173 11.86 -9.03 -20.38
C ALA A 173 10.83 -7.92 -20.66
N GLY A 174 10.51 -7.09 -19.67
CA GLY A 174 9.55 -6.02 -19.78
C GLY A 174 8.12 -6.41 -19.40
N ASN A 175 7.89 -7.64 -18.91
CA ASN A 175 6.57 -8.02 -18.44
C ASN A 175 6.27 -7.32 -17.10
N LEU A 176 5.03 -6.86 -16.96
CA LEU A 176 4.47 -6.27 -15.75
C LEU A 176 3.59 -7.29 -15.04
N TYR A 177 3.72 -7.37 -13.73
CA TYR A 177 2.91 -8.25 -12.88
C TYR A 177 2.20 -7.42 -11.83
N GLY A 178 0.94 -7.70 -11.57
CA GLY A 178 0.14 -7.00 -10.58
C GLY A 178 -0.97 -7.87 -10.02
N THR A 179 -1.77 -7.27 -9.17
CA THR A 179 -2.95 -7.84 -8.54
C THR A 179 -4.17 -6.99 -8.84
N THR A 180 -5.34 -7.61 -8.86
CA THR A 180 -6.62 -6.93 -8.87
C THR A 180 -7.43 -7.38 -7.66
N VAL A 181 -8.05 -6.44 -6.96
CA VAL A 181 -8.84 -6.75 -5.75
C VAL A 181 -10.07 -7.55 -6.09
N LEU A 182 -10.71 -7.24 -7.21
CA LEU A 182 -11.90 -7.93 -7.69
C LEU A 182 -11.65 -8.61 -9.04
N GLY A 183 -12.68 -9.30 -9.55
CA GLY A 183 -12.61 -10.02 -10.82
C GLY A 183 -12.04 -11.44 -10.66
N GLY A 184 -11.62 -12.06 -11.76
CA GLY A 184 -11.33 -13.49 -11.80
C GLY A 184 -12.56 -14.28 -11.37
N SER A 185 -12.45 -15.09 -10.30
CA SER A 185 -13.59 -15.81 -9.70
C SER A 185 -14.29 -14.99 -8.60
N PHE A 186 -14.33 -13.67 -8.67
CA PHE A 186 -14.87 -12.66 -7.75
C PHE A 186 -13.94 -12.19 -6.62
N PHE A 187 -12.87 -12.92 -6.31
CA PHE A 187 -12.04 -12.68 -5.13
C PHE A 187 -10.66 -12.15 -5.51
N GLY A 188 -10.57 -11.57 -6.72
CA GLY A 188 -9.36 -10.96 -7.24
C GLY A 188 -8.42 -11.95 -7.93
N ALA A 189 -7.36 -11.40 -8.47
CA ALA A 189 -6.45 -12.14 -9.35
C ALA A 189 -5.01 -11.65 -9.29
N VAL A 190 -4.09 -12.48 -9.78
CA VAL A 190 -2.73 -12.10 -10.18
C VAL A 190 -2.69 -12.12 -11.70
N PHE A 191 -2.23 -11.05 -12.31
CA PHE A 191 -2.11 -10.90 -13.76
C PHE A 191 -0.66 -10.63 -14.20
N ARG A 192 -0.40 -10.83 -15.48
CA ARG A 192 0.79 -10.41 -16.20
C ARG A 192 0.39 -9.69 -17.48
N ILE A 193 1.00 -8.54 -17.74
CA ILE A 193 0.96 -7.87 -19.04
C ILE A 193 2.33 -8.00 -19.67
N ASP A 194 2.40 -8.57 -20.87
CA ASP A 194 3.66 -8.69 -21.58
C ASP A 194 4.05 -7.37 -22.29
N ALA A 195 5.28 -7.32 -22.82
CA ALA A 195 5.80 -6.14 -23.52
C ALA A 195 5.00 -5.74 -24.77
N ALA A 196 4.08 -6.59 -25.26
CA ALA A 196 3.16 -6.28 -26.35
C ALA A 196 1.79 -5.78 -25.85
N GLY A 197 1.61 -5.63 -24.51
CA GLY A 197 0.35 -5.22 -23.89
C GLY A 197 -0.67 -6.36 -23.74
N GLN A 198 -0.27 -7.62 -24.01
CA GLN A 198 -1.19 -8.76 -23.87
C GLN A 198 -1.28 -9.20 -22.41
N GLU A 199 -2.46 -9.09 -21.84
CA GLU A 199 -2.78 -9.57 -20.50
C GLU A 199 -2.86 -11.10 -20.46
N THR A 200 -2.46 -11.69 -19.33
CA THR A 200 -2.60 -13.10 -18.99
C THR A 200 -2.95 -13.22 -17.51
N LEU A 201 -4.09 -13.82 -17.21
CA LEU A 201 -4.44 -14.16 -15.83
C LEU A 201 -3.59 -15.32 -15.35
N LEU A 202 -2.74 -15.08 -14.34
CA LEU A 202 -1.84 -16.10 -13.77
C LEU A 202 -2.51 -16.92 -12.69
N ARG A 203 -3.35 -16.27 -11.88
CA ARG A 203 -4.12 -16.87 -10.79
C ARG A 203 -5.40 -16.11 -10.55
N SER A 204 -6.47 -16.83 -10.29
CA SER A 204 -7.75 -16.31 -9.81
C SER A 204 -8.03 -16.91 -8.44
N PHE A 205 -8.26 -16.08 -7.44
CA PHE A 205 -8.56 -16.51 -6.08
C PHE A 205 -10.01 -16.96 -5.96
N ASN A 206 -10.27 -17.93 -5.08
CA ASN A 206 -11.59 -18.50 -4.90
C ASN A 206 -12.27 -18.09 -3.59
N GLY A 207 -11.56 -17.32 -2.74
CA GLY A 207 -12.06 -16.78 -1.48
C GLY A 207 -12.21 -17.83 -0.37
N THR A 208 -11.54 -18.97 -0.47
CA THR A 208 -11.54 -20.02 0.57
C THR A 208 -10.13 -20.17 1.14
N THR A 209 -9.51 -21.34 0.94
CA THR A 209 -8.16 -21.64 1.46
C THR A 209 -7.03 -20.88 0.79
N ASP A 210 -7.24 -20.34 -0.41
CA ASP A 210 -6.25 -19.59 -1.18
C ASP A 210 -6.30 -18.07 -0.91
N GLY A 211 -7.31 -17.60 -0.19
CA GLY A 211 -7.47 -16.19 0.15
C GLY A 211 -8.38 -15.40 -0.81
N ALA A 212 -8.52 -14.11 -0.52
CA ALA A 212 -9.36 -13.19 -1.27
C ALA A 212 -8.79 -11.78 -1.23
N TYR A 213 -9.08 -10.99 -2.26
CA TYR A 213 -8.79 -9.56 -2.36
C TYR A 213 -7.30 -9.24 -2.20
N PRO A 214 -6.44 -9.66 -3.16
CA PRO A 214 -5.02 -9.34 -3.15
C PRO A 214 -4.82 -7.86 -3.53
N GLY A 215 -4.82 -6.97 -2.53
CA GLY A 215 -4.65 -5.53 -2.69
C GLY A 215 -3.20 -5.05 -2.60
N ALA A 216 -2.24 -5.94 -2.29
CA ALA A 216 -0.84 -5.59 -2.14
C ALA A 216 -0.03 -5.75 -3.41
N ALA A 217 1.00 -4.90 -3.58
CA ALA A 217 1.98 -5.09 -4.65
C ALA A 217 2.77 -6.38 -4.45
N LEU A 218 2.99 -7.09 -5.55
CA LEU A 218 3.78 -8.31 -5.57
C LEU A 218 5.28 -8.00 -5.39
N ILE A 219 6.02 -8.98 -4.87
CA ILE A 219 7.47 -9.04 -5.03
C ILE A 219 7.85 -10.27 -5.84
N ARG A 220 8.96 -10.18 -6.59
CA ARG A 220 9.41 -11.23 -7.50
C ARG A 220 10.84 -11.66 -7.15
N ASP A 221 11.07 -12.97 -7.03
CA ASP A 221 12.42 -13.50 -6.82
C ASP A 221 13.17 -13.74 -8.16
N ALA A 222 14.46 -14.04 -8.05
CA ALA A 222 15.32 -14.31 -9.22
C ALA A 222 14.89 -15.57 -10.02
N ALA A 223 14.16 -16.48 -9.39
CA ALA A 223 13.62 -17.68 -10.05
C ALA A 223 12.29 -17.40 -10.78
N GLY A 224 11.76 -16.18 -10.65
CA GLY A 224 10.52 -15.75 -11.27
C GLY A 224 9.26 -16.07 -10.45
N SER A 225 9.40 -16.54 -9.21
CA SER A 225 8.24 -16.69 -8.33
C SER A 225 7.78 -15.33 -7.83
N LEU A 226 6.46 -15.17 -7.70
CA LEU A 226 5.81 -13.99 -7.15
C LEU A 226 5.35 -14.29 -5.73
N TYR A 227 5.40 -13.29 -4.86
CA TYR A 227 4.90 -13.38 -3.49
C TYR A 227 3.99 -12.19 -3.23
N GLY A 228 2.92 -12.42 -2.50
CA GLY A 228 1.95 -11.38 -2.15
C GLY A 228 1.12 -11.79 -0.95
N THR A 229 0.16 -10.94 -0.64
CA THR A 229 -0.81 -11.13 0.43
C THR A 229 -2.23 -11.06 -0.13
N THR A 230 -3.17 -11.70 0.55
CA THR A 230 -4.60 -11.49 0.35
C THR A 230 -5.17 -10.93 1.63
N THR A 231 -6.06 -9.97 1.53
CA THR A 231 -6.64 -9.28 2.70
C THR A 231 -7.59 -10.19 3.50
N GLY A 232 -8.23 -11.16 2.83
CA GLY A 232 -9.29 -11.97 3.43
C GLY A 232 -10.68 -11.41 3.15
N ALA A 233 -11.70 -12.04 3.71
CA ALA A 233 -13.10 -11.82 3.34
C ALA A 233 -13.96 -11.23 4.48
N LEU A 234 -13.42 -10.36 5.31
CA LEU A 234 -14.16 -9.76 6.43
C LEU A 234 -15.39 -8.96 5.97
N GLY A 235 -16.48 -9.15 6.69
CA GLY A 235 -17.76 -8.51 6.37
C GLY A 235 -18.58 -9.21 5.30
N LEU A 236 -18.02 -10.21 4.61
CA LEU A 236 -18.73 -11.04 3.63
C LEU A 236 -19.09 -12.43 4.16
N GLU A 237 -18.94 -12.69 5.46
CA GLU A 237 -19.23 -13.98 6.10
C GLU A 237 -20.60 -14.54 5.71
N SER A 238 -21.62 -13.69 5.66
CA SER A 238 -22.97 -14.10 5.25
C SER A 238 -23.04 -14.50 3.79
N VAL A 239 -22.29 -13.83 2.93
CA VAL A 239 -22.20 -14.12 1.48
C VAL A 239 -21.36 -15.38 1.26
N MET A 240 -20.25 -15.54 1.97
CA MET A 240 -19.37 -16.70 1.90
C MET A 240 -20.09 -17.97 2.38
N ARG A 241 -20.75 -17.92 3.53
CA ARG A 241 -21.57 -19.04 4.06
C ARG A 241 -22.75 -19.37 3.15
N ALA A 242 -23.43 -18.37 2.59
CA ALA A 242 -24.50 -18.60 1.61
C ALA A 242 -24.01 -19.26 0.32
N ALA A 243 -22.73 -19.05 -0.05
CA ALA A 243 -22.05 -19.71 -1.15
C ALA A 243 -21.46 -21.11 -0.79
N GLY A 244 -21.65 -21.58 0.46
CA GLY A 244 -21.11 -22.87 0.92
C GLY A 244 -19.60 -22.88 1.10
N ARG A 245 -18.98 -21.74 1.37
CA ARG A 245 -17.54 -21.59 1.56
C ARG A 245 -17.18 -21.59 3.05
N ASP A 246 -16.05 -22.18 3.42
CA ASP A 246 -15.67 -22.44 4.80
C ASP A 246 -15.06 -21.27 5.56
N GLY A 247 -14.72 -20.16 4.87
CA GLY A 247 -14.15 -18.96 5.50
C GLY A 247 -12.76 -19.16 6.11
N SER A 248 -12.02 -20.20 5.71
CA SER A 248 -10.73 -20.54 6.33
C SER A 248 -9.61 -19.51 6.13
N ALA A 249 -9.74 -18.59 5.17
CA ALA A 249 -8.80 -17.49 4.93
C ALA A 249 -9.42 -16.11 5.20
N GLU A 250 -10.28 -16.02 6.18
CA GLU A 250 -11.08 -14.85 6.53
C GLU A 250 -10.24 -13.63 6.93
N TYR A 251 -9.07 -13.88 7.54
CA TYR A 251 -8.13 -12.84 7.99
C TYR A 251 -6.94 -12.63 7.05
N GLY A 252 -6.97 -13.28 5.89
CA GLY A 252 -5.96 -13.12 4.85
C GLY A 252 -4.85 -14.17 4.87
N THR A 253 -4.03 -14.13 3.82
CA THR A 253 -2.92 -15.09 3.62
C THR A 253 -1.65 -14.42 3.16
N VAL A 254 -0.52 -15.11 3.32
CA VAL A 254 0.72 -14.90 2.56
C VAL A 254 0.84 -16.03 1.55
N PHE A 255 0.99 -15.70 0.27
CA PHE A 255 1.10 -16.69 -0.80
C PHE A 255 2.37 -16.55 -1.63
N LYS A 256 2.74 -17.66 -2.27
CA LYS A 256 3.75 -17.73 -3.33
C LYS A 256 3.10 -18.27 -4.59
N LEU A 257 3.28 -17.61 -5.71
CA LEU A 257 2.96 -18.12 -7.04
C LEU A 257 4.27 -18.46 -7.75
N THR A 258 4.49 -19.75 -8.02
CA THR A 258 5.71 -20.19 -8.71
C THR A 258 5.74 -19.71 -10.15
N ALA A 259 6.92 -19.66 -10.79
CA ALA A 259 7.06 -19.31 -12.20
C ALA A 259 6.27 -20.22 -13.15
N THR A 260 5.84 -21.39 -12.68
CA THR A 260 4.98 -22.34 -13.43
C THR A 260 3.49 -22.12 -13.18
N GLY A 261 3.11 -21.12 -12.38
CA GLY A 261 1.72 -20.78 -12.06
C GLY A 261 1.11 -21.61 -10.91
N GLN A 262 1.91 -22.41 -10.18
CA GLN A 262 1.44 -23.10 -9.00
C GLN A 262 1.40 -22.15 -7.81
N GLU A 263 0.24 -22.01 -7.17
CA GLU A 263 0.11 -21.30 -5.91
C GLU A 263 0.44 -22.18 -4.72
N ILE A 264 1.07 -21.57 -3.72
CA ILE A 264 1.39 -22.16 -2.42
C ILE A 264 1.01 -21.12 -1.37
N VAL A 265 0.02 -21.40 -0.54
CA VAL A 265 -0.26 -20.59 0.66
C VAL A 265 0.83 -20.91 1.67
N LEU A 266 1.61 -19.88 2.02
CA LEU A 266 2.69 -20.00 2.99
C LEU A 266 2.17 -19.84 4.41
N HIS A 267 1.23 -18.91 4.65
CA HIS A 267 0.60 -18.68 5.94
C HIS A 267 -0.84 -18.21 5.76
N THR A 268 -1.71 -18.62 6.69
CA THR A 268 -3.10 -18.15 6.79
C THR A 268 -3.28 -17.52 8.17
N PHE A 269 -3.61 -16.25 8.20
CA PHE A 269 -3.81 -15.49 9.43
C PHE A 269 -5.09 -15.91 10.16
N THR A 270 -5.08 -15.79 11.49
CA THR A 270 -6.17 -16.22 12.37
C THR A 270 -6.77 -15.08 13.22
N GLY A 271 -6.25 -13.86 13.05
CA GLY A 271 -6.66 -12.65 13.77
C GLY A 271 -5.87 -12.46 15.06
N THR A 272 -6.08 -13.28 16.05
CA THR A 272 -5.35 -13.25 17.31
C THR A 272 -4.78 -14.63 17.60
N PRO A 273 -3.46 -14.75 17.83
CA PRO A 273 -2.50 -13.68 18.11
C PRO A 273 -1.67 -13.18 16.91
N ASP A 274 -1.77 -13.78 15.71
CA ASP A 274 -0.82 -13.63 14.61
C ASP A 274 -1.11 -12.43 13.67
N GLY A 275 -2.30 -11.86 13.72
CA GLY A 275 -2.67 -10.69 12.91
C GLY A 275 -3.80 -10.95 11.95
N ALA A 276 -4.29 -9.88 11.33
CA ALA A 276 -5.39 -9.91 10.36
C ALA A 276 -5.19 -8.81 9.29
N PHE A 277 -5.66 -9.08 8.09
CA PHE A 277 -5.63 -8.14 6.95
C PHE A 277 -4.22 -7.68 6.58
N PRO A 278 -3.38 -8.58 6.04
CA PRO A 278 -2.09 -8.21 5.48
C PRO A 278 -2.31 -7.53 4.13
N ILE A 279 -2.50 -6.21 4.16
CA ILE A 279 -2.81 -5.38 2.98
C ILE A 279 -1.56 -4.78 2.34
N ALA A 280 -0.41 -4.93 2.98
CA ALA A 280 0.83 -4.29 2.60
C ALA A 280 1.73 -5.19 1.74
N ARG A 281 2.57 -4.53 0.94
CA ARG A 281 3.63 -5.21 0.19
C ARG A 281 4.63 -5.85 1.13
N LEU A 282 5.04 -7.09 0.79
CA LEU A 282 6.09 -7.80 1.51
C LEU A 282 7.49 -7.27 1.16
N VAL A 283 8.43 -7.37 2.11
CA VAL A 283 9.85 -7.26 1.84
C VAL A 283 10.52 -8.61 2.08
N ARG A 284 11.50 -8.97 1.23
CA ARG A 284 12.16 -10.27 1.27
C ARG A 284 13.64 -10.12 1.56
N ASP A 285 14.20 -10.92 2.46
CA ASP A 285 15.63 -10.97 2.71
C ASP A 285 16.37 -11.98 1.81
N GLN A 286 17.70 -12.04 1.96
CA GLN A 286 18.53 -12.95 1.16
C GLN A 286 18.33 -14.44 1.51
N ALA A 287 17.86 -14.75 2.72
CA ALA A 287 17.51 -16.12 3.14
C ALA A 287 16.15 -16.56 2.58
N GLY A 288 15.38 -15.61 2.08
CA GLY A 288 14.06 -15.82 1.51
C GLY A 288 12.92 -15.63 2.51
N ASN A 289 13.21 -15.14 3.72
CA ASN A 289 12.17 -14.76 4.66
C ASN A 289 11.41 -13.55 4.14
N LEU A 290 10.11 -13.54 4.38
CA LEU A 290 9.18 -12.49 4.01
C LEU A 290 8.77 -11.72 5.26
N TYR A 291 8.83 -10.41 5.19
CA TYR A 291 8.41 -9.52 6.28
C TYR A 291 7.25 -8.67 5.78
N GLY A 292 6.26 -8.46 6.62
CA GLY A 292 5.09 -7.65 6.31
C GLY A 292 4.40 -7.13 7.56
N THR A 293 3.29 -6.46 7.34
CA THR A 293 2.41 -5.92 8.38
C THR A 293 1.01 -6.48 8.22
N THR A 294 0.29 -6.60 9.32
CA THR A 294 -1.16 -6.80 9.32
C THR A 294 -1.84 -5.54 9.84
N GLU A 295 -2.90 -5.09 9.18
CA GLU A 295 -3.62 -3.88 9.60
C GLU A 295 -4.22 -4.06 10.98
N GLU A 296 -4.81 -5.21 11.26
CA GLU A 296 -5.48 -5.52 12.51
C GLU A 296 -4.94 -6.80 13.15
N GLY A 297 -5.59 -7.23 14.23
CA GLY A 297 -5.23 -8.46 14.96
C GLY A 297 -4.00 -8.28 15.83
N GLY A 298 -3.33 -9.38 16.12
CA GLY A 298 -2.30 -9.42 17.15
C GLY A 298 -2.88 -9.32 18.56
N THR A 299 -2.02 -9.25 19.57
CA THR A 299 -2.46 -9.20 20.99
C THR A 299 -3.06 -7.87 21.38
N GLY A 300 -2.73 -6.77 20.67
CA GLY A 300 -3.23 -5.41 20.88
C GLY A 300 -4.41 -5.04 19.99
N SER A 301 -4.78 -5.87 19.03
CA SER A 301 -5.78 -5.58 17.98
C SER A 301 -5.49 -4.31 17.17
N CYS A 302 -4.23 -3.88 17.13
CA CYS A 302 -3.78 -2.68 16.41
C CYS A 302 -2.79 -3.01 15.29
N GLY A 303 -2.76 -4.29 14.91
CA GLY A 303 -1.88 -4.81 13.87
C GLY A 303 -0.55 -5.34 14.39
N THR A 304 0.18 -5.96 13.48
CA THR A 304 1.46 -6.62 13.78
C THR A 304 2.52 -6.31 12.73
N VAL A 305 3.77 -6.55 13.08
CA VAL A 305 4.86 -6.83 12.13
C VAL A 305 5.17 -8.31 12.23
N PHE A 306 5.23 -9.01 11.11
CA PHE A 306 5.46 -10.45 11.05
C PHE A 306 6.63 -10.84 10.14
N GLU A 307 7.16 -12.04 10.35
CA GLU A 307 8.07 -12.75 9.47
C GLU A 307 7.44 -14.08 9.05
N VAL A 308 7.52 -14.44 7.77
CA VAL A 308 7.17 -15.78 7.25
C VAL A 308 8.38 -16.38 6.56
N THR A 309 8.84 -17.53 7.05
CA THR A 309 9.97 -18.24 6.45
C THR A 309 9.60 -18.87 5.10
N PRO A 310 10.57 -19.28 4.24
CA PRO A 310 10.27 -19.99 3.00
C PRO A 310 9.51 -21.31 3.17
N THR A 311 9.50 -21.87 4.38
CA THR A 311 8.76 -23.08 4.74
C THR A 311 7.38 -22.83 5.33
N GLY A 312 6.97 -21.56 5.44
CA GLY A 312 5.65 -21.16 5.91
C GLY A 312 5.53 -21.00 7.44
N ASN A 313 6.66 -21.02 8.18
CA ASN A 313 6.60 -20.71 9.62
C ASN A 313 6.47 -19.19 9.79
N GLU A 314 5.37 -18.78 10.39
CA GLU A 314 5.12 -17.39 10.77
C GLU A 314 5.67 -17.10 12.18
N THR A 315 6.10 -15.86 12.41
CA THR A 315 6.48 -15.30 13.71
C THR A 315 6.06 -13.85 13.79
N VAL A 316 5.27 -13.49 14.80
CA VAL A 316 5.00 -12.09 15.12
C VAL A 316 6.26 -11.47 15.72
N LEU A 317 6.83 -10.49 15.03
CA LEU A 317 8.00 -9.75 15.48
C LEU A 317 7.63 -8.61 16.43
N TYR A 318 6.47 -8.00 16.21
CA TYR A 318 5.95 -6.91 17.03
C TYR A 318 4.42 -6.84 16.99
N ASN A 319 3.80 -6.50 18.12
CA ASN A 319 2.37 -6.22 18.24
C ASN A 319 2.20 -4.75 18.60
N PHE A 320 1.51 -3.99 17.76
CA PHE A 320 1.19 -2.60 18.06
C PHE A 320 0.18 -2.48 19.20
N THR A 321 0.35 -1.44 20.03
CA THR A 321 -0.46 -1.21 21.24
C THR A 321 -1.45 -0.05 21.07
N CYS A 322 -1.59 0.49 19.86
CA CYS A 322 -2.39 1.64 19.43
C CYS A 322 -1.79 2.99 19.85
N THR A 323 -1.41 3.15 21.07
CA THR A 323 -0.81 4.38 21.61
C THR A 323 0.17 4.00 22.72
N PRO A 324 1.40 4.51 22.69
CA PRO A 324 1.90 5.59 21.82
C PRO A 324 2.63 5.15 20.55
N ASP A 325 2.79 3.86 20.27
CA ASP A 325 3.68 3.30 19.24
C ASP A 325 3.08 3.32 17.82
N GLY A 326 1.77 3.30 17.70
CA GLY A 326 1.08 3.33 16.41
C GLY A 326 -0.03 2.30 16.33
N ALA A 327 -0.87 2.44 15.32
CA ALA A 327 -1.99 1.54 15.06
C ALA A 327 -2.25 1.41 13.58
N TYR A 328 -2.69 0.22 13.20
CA TYR A 328 -3.14 -0.09 11.84
C TYR A 328 -2.06 0.21 10.80
N PRO A 329 -0.95 -0.55 10.77
CA PRO A 329 0.09 -0.39 9.76
C PRO A 329 -0.47 -0.81 8.40
N TYR A 330 -0.72 0.17 7.55
CA TYR A 330 -1.31 0.02 6.22
C TYR A 330 -0.24 -0.19 5.14
N ALA A 331 0.93 0.39 5.33
CA ALA A 331 2.03 0.41 4.38
C ALA A 331 2.97 -0.79 4.51
N GLY A 332 3.65 -1.10 3.42
CA GLY A 332 4.74 -2.07 3.40
C GLY A 332 5.98 -1.58 4.14
N LEU A 333 6.85 -2.52 4.46
CA LEU A 333 8.10 -2.26 5.15
C LEU A 333 9.24 -1.97 4.16
N VAL A 334 10.23 -1.20 4.60
CA VAL A 334 11.55 -1.18 3.98
C VAL A 334 12.58 -1.71 4.98
N ARG A 335 13.62 -2.39 4.45
CA ARG A 335 14.63 -3.06 5.26
C ARG A 335 16.01 -2.55 4.91
N ASP A 336 16.80 -2.17 5.92
CA ASP A 336 18.19 -1.78 5.73
C ASP A 336 19.16 -2.98 5.72
N SER A 337 20.43 -2.71 5.46
CA SER A 337 21.47 -3.74 5.44
C SER A 337 21.79 -4.35 6.80
N ALA A 338 21.44 -3.67 7.90
CA ALA A 338 21.58 -4.18 9.27
C ALA A 338 20.41 -5.08 9.68
N GLY A 339 19.33 -5.09 8.87
CA GLY A 339 18.14 -5.87 9.10
C GLY A 339 17.05 -5.12 9.86
N ASN A 340 17.21 -3.82 10.12
CA ASN A 340 16.14 -3.02 10.68
C ASN A 340 15.02 -2.87 9.66
N LEU A 341 13.78 -2.94 10.15
CA LEU A 341 12.56 -2.72 9.39
C LEU A 341 12.00 -1.34 9.72
N TYR A 342 11.58 -0.62 8.69
CA TYR A 342 10.95 0.69 8.85
C TYR A 342 9.59 0.67 8.17
N GLY A 343 8.59 1.28 8.80
CA GLY A 343 7.24 1.38 8.26
C GLY A 343 6.48 2.55 8.85
N THR A 344 5.23 2.66 8.43
CA THR A 344 4.29 3.66 8.96
C THR A 344 3.06 2.98 9.53
N THR A 345 2.42 3.66 10.48
CA THR A 345 1.08 3.33 10.95
C THR A 345 0.15 4.48 10.59
N HIS A 346 -1.03 4.18 10.02
CA HIS A 346 -1.92 5.26 9.59
C HIS A 346 -2.61 5.99 10.75
N SER A 347 -2.67 5.36 11.92
CA SER A 347 -3.23 5.91 13.15
C SER A 347 -2.29 5.68 14.35
N GLY A 348 -2.72 6.11 15.53
CA GLY A 348 -1.89 5.98 16.74
C GLY A 348 -0.74 6.98 16.76
N GLY A 349 0.38 6.61 17.39
CA GLY A 349 1.43 7.56 17.73
C GLY A 349 0.99 8.52 18.83
N ALA A 350 1.82 9.53 19.13
CA ALA A 350 1.57 10.46 20.25
C ALA A 350 0.31 11.32 20.05
N TYR A 351 -0.13 11.55 18.81
CA TYR A 351 -1.22 12.47 18.48
C TYR A 351 -2.41 11.79 17.77
N GLY A 352 -2.35 10.47 17.56
CA GLY A 352 -3.41 9.72 16.88
C GLY A 352 -3.46 9.86 15.36
N GLN A 353 -2.47 10.52 14.76
CA GLN A 353 -2.42 10.84 13.32
C GLN A 353 -1.44 9.97 12.53
N GLY A 354 -0.97 8.89 13.17
CA GLY A 354 0.01 7.98 12.59
C GLY A 354 1.44 8.27 13.02
N ALA A 355 2.30 7.31 12.71
CA ALA A 355 3.71 7.34 13.09
C ALA A 355 4.61 6.72 12.02
N VAL A 356 5.90 7.08 12.06
CA VAL A 356 6.99 6.33 11.43
C VAL A 356 7.71 5.56 12.52
N PHE A 357 7.92 4.26 12.31
CA PHE A 357 8.59 3.39 13.28
C PHE A 357 9.82 2.68 12.69
N GLU A 358 10.70 2.25 13.57
CA GLU A 358 11.82 1.33 13.33
C GLU A 358 11.62 0.09 14.21
N LEU A 359 11.76 -1.09 13.61
CA LEU A 359 11.84 -2.35 14.34
C LEU A 359 13.20 -2.98 14.10
N SER A 360 14.01 -3.07 15.12
CA SER A 360 15.33 -3.69 15.06
C SER A 360 15.24 -5.23 15.05
N PRO A 361 16.27 -5.95 14.56
CA PRO A 361 16.24 -7.42 14.46
C PRO A 361 16.09 -8.14 15.84
N ASN A 362 16.34 -7.45 16.94
CA ASN A 362 16.12 -7.99 18.29
C ASN A 362 14.68 -7.80 18.80
N GLY A 363 13.77 -7.28 17.97
CA GLY A 363 12.38 -7.04 18.33
C GLY A 363 12.13 -5.73 19.09
N THR A 364 13.13 -4.83 19.18
CA THR A 364 12.93 -3.52 19.80
C THR A 364 12.32 -2.56 18.79
N GLU A 365 11.11 -2.10 19.08
CA GLU A 365 10.43 -1.04 18.32
C GLU A 365 10.81 0.32 18.85
N ARG A 366 10.84 1.32 17.95
CA ARG A 366 11.07 2.73 18.26
C ARG A 366 10.24 3.61 17.33
N VAL A 367 9.39 4.47 17.89
CA VAL A 367 8.77 5.56 17.14
C VAL A 367 9.84 6.57 16.74
N LEU A 368 10.00 6.77 15.44
CA LEU A 368 10.94 7.75 14.87
C LEU A 368 10.29 9.13 14.76
N TYR A 369 8.99 9.16 14.42
CA TYR A 369 8.19 10.36 14.27
C TYR A 369 6.70 10.07 14.52
N SER A 370 5.99 10.99 15.18
CA SER A 370 4.53 10.96 15.32
C SER A 370 3.94 12.19 14.64
N PHE A 371 3.06 11.98 13.68
CA PHE A 371 2.39 13.04 12.94
C PHE A 371 1.39 13.77 13.83
N THR A 372 1.31 15.11 13.66
CA THR A 372 0.42 15.96 14.46
C THR A 372 -0.95 16.20 13.80
N GLY A 373 -1.07 15.91 12.52
CA GLY A 373 -2.26 16.23 11.71
C GLY A 373 -2.30 17.67 11.18
N GLY A 374 -1.25 18.44 11.45
CA GLY A 374 -1.07 19.80 10.97
C GLY A 374 -0.24 19.87 9.69
N GLU A 375 0.67 20.85 9.64
CA GLU A 375 1.55 21.09 8.49
C GLU A 375 2.48 19.90 8.17
N ASP A 376 2.73 19.03 9.12
CA ASP A 376 3.57 17.85 9.01
C ASP A 376 2.86 16.63 8.38
N GLY A 377 1.55 16.70 8.21
CA GLY A 377 0.76 15.63 7.64
C GLY A 377 0.00 14.76 8.64
N ALA A 378 -0.82 13.86 8.11
CA ALA A 378 -1.61 12.87 8.83
C ALA A 378 -1.83 11.63 7.98
N ASP A 379 -2.11 10.50 8.63
CA ASP A 379 -2.56 9.28 7.96
C ASP A 379 -1.57 8.81 6.87
N PRO A 380 -0.31 8.42 7.23
CA PRO A 380 0.64 7.89 6.29
C PRO A 380 0.25 6.45 5.89
N ARG A 381 -0.14 6.24 4.62
CA ARG A 381 -0.61 4.95 4.09
C ARG A 381 0.33 4.32 3.09
N ALA A 382 1.29 5.07 2.59
CA ALA A 382 2.16 4.61 1.53
C ALA A 382 3.48 4.03 2.06
N ASP A 383 4.08 3.13 1.26
CA ASP A 383 5.39 2.56 1.53
C ASP A 383 6.45 3.65 1.67
N LEU A 384 7.34 3.48 2.62
CA LEU A 384 8.52 4.32 2.73
C LEU A 384 9.53 4.01 1.62
N LEU A 385 10.33 5.01 1.24
CA LEU A 385 11.50 4.85 0.40
C LEU A 385 12.75 5.09 1.27
N LEU A 386 13.64 4.10 1.35
CA LEU A 386 14.92 4.20 2.05
C LEU A 386 16.01 4.55 1.04
N ASP A 387 16.70 5.67 1.24
CA ASP A 387 17.82 6.06 0.38
C ASP A 387 19.15 5.39 0.81
N PRO A 388 20.17 5.37 -0.06
CA PRO A 388 21.48 4.80 0.27
C PRO A 388 22.21 5.51 1.42
N ALA A 389 21.81 6.71 1.80
CA ALA A 389 22.34 7.47 2.93
C ALA A 389 21.60 7.16 4.25
N GLY A 390 20.57 6.32 4.20
CA GLY A 390 19.77 5.93 5.35
C GLY A 390 18.64 6.91 5.69
N ASN A 391 18.27 7.82 4.78
CA ASN A 391 17.09 8.65 4.97
C ASN A 391 15.83 7.91 4.52
N LEU A 392 14.73 8.17 5.20
CA LEU A 392 13.40 7.69 4.83
C LEU A 392 12.61 8.82 4.16
N TYR A 393 11.93 8.50 3.07
CA TYR A 393 10.96 9.39 2.42
C TYR A 393 9.61 8.70 2.43
N GLY A 394 8.54 9.46 2.58
CA GLY A 394 7.19 8.95 2.55
C GLY A 394 6.18 10.04 2.25
N THR A 395 4.92 9.64 2.21
CA THR A 395 3.79 10.54 1.98
C THR A 395 2.78 10.40 3.11
N THR A 396 2.00 11.46 3.34
CA THR A 396 0.82 11.40 4.20
C THR A 396 -0.41 11.66 3.35
N TYR A 397 -1.48 10.92 3.60
CA TYR A 397 -2.71 11.03 2.83
C TYR A 397 -3.43 12.37 3.09
N PHE A 398 -3.36 12.86 4.32
CA PHE A 398 -3.94 14.11 4.80
C PHE A 398 -2.90 15.03 5.46
N GLY A 399 -3.36 16.16 6.00
CA GLY A 399 -2.52 17.16 6.61
C GLY A 399 -1.87 18.08 5.58
N GLY A 400 -0.81 18.79 5.97
CA GLY A 400 -0.23 19.86 5.17
C GLY A 400 -1.02 21.15 5.37
N ASN A 401 -1.45 21.78 4.31
CA ASN A 401 -2.27 23.01 4.40
C ASN A 401 -3.75 22.68 4.58
N LEU A 402 -4.25 22.77 5.81
CA LEU A 402 -5.64 22.43 6.15
C LEU A 402 -6.70 23.36 5.54
N SER A 403 -6.32 24.51 4.98
CA SER A 403 -7.24 25.41 4.29
C SER A 403 -7.49 25.04 2.84
N LEU A 404 -6.71 24.09 2.32
CA LEU A 404 -6.83 23.54 0.97
C LEU A 404 -7.55 22.16 1.05
N CYS A 405 -7.98 21.66 -0.10
CA CYS A 405 -8.71 20.38 -0.21
C CYS A 405 -10.05 20.32 0.56
N PRO A 406 -10.96 21.28 0.34
CA PRO A 406 -12.26 21.28 1.01
C PRO A 406 -13.14 20.08 0.65
N ALA A 407 -12.89 19.42 -0.47
CA ALA A 407 -13.58 18.19 -0.89
C ALA A 407 -13.39 17.03 0.09
N PHE A 408 -12.27 17.03 0.84
CA PHE A 408 -11.94 16.03 1.85
C PHE A 408 -12.18 16.49 3.30
N GLY A 409 -12.87 17.62 3.50
CA GLY A 409 -13.35 18.11 4.80
C GLY A 409 -12.25 18.58 5.74
N GLU A 410 -11.65 19.74 5.56
CA GLU A 410 -10.64 20.37 6.45
C GLU A 410 -9.43 19.45 6.79
N SER A 411 -9.19 18.40 6.01
CA SER A 411 -8.16 17.40 6.30
C SER A 411 -6.82 17.67 5.62
N GLY A 412 -6.75 18.69 4.72
CA GLY A 412 -5.55 18.99 3.92
C GLY A 412 -5.32 17.98 2.78
N CYS A 413 -4.35 18.28 1.91
CA CYS A 413 -4.09 17.54 0.67
C CYS A 413 -2.95 16.52 0.78
N GLY A 414 -2.33 16.41 1.95
CA GLY A 414 -1.18 15.55 2.19
C GLY A 414 0.17 16.22 1.91
N VAL A 415 1.22 15.55 2.32
CA VAL A 415 2.61 16.01 2.14
C VAL A 415 3.52 14.89 1.65
N VAL A 416 4.65 15.28 1.05
CA VAL A 416 5.84 14.44 0.94
C VAL A 416 6.81 14.85 2.04
N PHE A 417 7.31 13.90 2.80
CA PHE A 417 8.25 14.14 3.89
C PHE A 417 9.57 13.39 3.74
N LYS A 418 10.58 13.88 4.42
CA LYS A 418 11.86 13.22 4.63
C LYS A 418 12.16 13.09 6.11
N LEU A 419 12.62 11.93 6.54
CA LEU A 419 13.13 11.68 7.88
C LEU A 419 14.61 11.29 7.76
N THR A 420 15.50 12.15 8.26
CA THR A 420 16.95 11.89 8.29
C THR A 420 17.29 11.13 9.57
N LEU A 421 17.72 9.87 9.41
CA LEU A 421 18.21 9.03 10.48
C LEU A 421 19.70 9.38 10.75
N ARG A 422 20.09 9.58 12.00
CA ARG A 422 21.47 9.88 12.41
C ARG A 422 22.02 8.77 13.31
#